data_71af8c587a5d79df3f87f8e41f8cd2f4
#
_entry.id   71af8c587a5d79df3f87f8e41f8cd2f4
#
_cell.length_a   1.000
_cell.length_b   1.000
_cell.length_c   1.000
_cell.angle_alpha   90.00
_cell.angle_beta   90.00
_cell.angle_gamma   90.00
#
_symmetry.space_group_name_H-M   'P 1'
#
loop_
_entity.id
_entity.type
_entity.pdbx_description
1 polymer ?
#
loop_
_entity_poly.entity_id
_entity_poly.type
_entity_poly.pdbx_seq_one_letter_code
_entity_poly.pdbx_strand_id
1 'polypeptide(L)'
;VQQDTLTPREHEIAAAYASGDTYHQIAGLLFIAPSTVRTHLAAIYRKLGVSSKIELHSVLNGEAQIQRPDDDEKAALISELALSLEEAVRRERVLGEVLRIISRANGQLDEVIAAVLGYALELCDAEFGILFEYDAASGFRANYTRGIPGVFSDWLSQQEAFHVGPQTGLGRVISAHEVINISDVRSETLYRTGDPLRHATADLGGARSFAAIPMLAGQSLIGAFTVYRQTVRPFDDKALETAQMFADQSVIAIENARLIDR
;
A
#
# COMPACT_ATOMS: atom_id res chain seq x y z
N VAL A 1 -17.78 1.24 -38.41
CA VAL A 1 -17.16 0.79 -37.15
C VAL A 1 -16.83 2.05 -36.40
N GLN A 2 -17.52 2.31 -35.26
CA GLN A 2 -17.30 3.46 -34.40
C GLN A 2 -15.92 3.28 -33.76
N GLN A 3 -14.97 4.15 -34.06
CA GLN A 3 -13.77 4.31 -33.26
C GLN A 3 -14.23 4.70 -31.87
N ASP A 4 -14.03 3.85 -30.89
CA ASP A 4 -14.23 4.16 -29.47
C ASP A 4 -13.24 5.28 -29.10
N THR A 5 -13.70 6.51 -29.15
CA THR A 5 -12.90 7.68 -28.80
C THR A 5 -12.61 7.64 -27.30
N LEU A 6 -11.36 7.87 -26.94
CA LEU A 6 -10.97 8.02 -25.56
C LEU A 6 -11.78 9.15 -24.90
N THR A 7 -12.21 8.94 -23.69
CA THR A 7 -12.76 10.04 -22.88
C THR A 7 -11.66 11.07 -22.59
N PRO A 8 -11.98 12.32 -22.27
CA PRO A 8 -10.97 13.32 -21.91
C PRO A 8 -10.00 12.82 -20.84
N ARG A 9 -10.50 12.08 -19.85
CA ARG A 9 -9.71 11.51 -18.77
C ARG A 9 -8.77 10.39 -19.24
N GLU A 10 -9.25 9.52 -20.09
CA GLU A 10 -8.43 8.47 -20.71
C GLU A 10 -7.35 9.09 -21.61
N HIS A 11 -7.65 10.18 -22.31
CA HIS A 11 -6.67 10.85 -23.13
C HIS A 11 -5.54 11.48 -22.30
N GLU A 12 -5.86 12.14 -21.17
CA GLU A 12 -4.85 12.66 -20.24
C GLU A 12 -3.92 11.56 -19.72
N ILE A 13 -4.49 10.45 -19.30
CA ILE A 13 -3.74 9.29 -18.78
C ILE A 13 -2.86 8.68 -19.89
N ALA A 14 -3.42 8.49 -21.08
CA ALA A 14 -2.70 7.93 -22.21
C ALA A 14 -1.51 8.80 -22.63
N ALA A 15 -1.71 10.11 -22.72
CA ALA A 15 -0.68 11.08 -23.09
C ALA A 15 0.46 11.12 -22.07
N ALA A 16 0.15 11.20 -20.76
CA ALA A 16 1.14 11.21 -19.70
C ALA A 16 1.94 9.89 -19.68
N TYR A 17 1.24 8.75 -19.81
CA TYR A 17 1.90 7.45 -19.85
C TYR A 17 2.80 7.30 -21.08
N ALA A 18 2.34 7.66 -22.26
CA ALA A 18 3.11 7.62 -23.49
C ALA A 18 4.36 8.53 -23.44
N SER A 19 4.28 9.67 -22.74
CA SER A 19 5.40 10.60 -22.53
C SER A 19 6.47 10.12 -21.55
N GLY A 20 6.24 9.00 -20.86
CA GLY A 20 7.25 8.40 -19.99
C GLY A 20 6.87 8.34 -18.53
N ASP A 21 5.79 9.00 -18.12
CA ASP A 21 5.35 8.98 -16.73
C ASP A 21 4.98 7.56 -16.26
N THR A 22 5.31 7.29 -15.01
CA THR A 22 4.85 6.08 -14.34
C THR A 22 3.41 6.26 -13.87
N TYR A 23 2.67 5.16 -13.70
CA TYR A 23 1.29 5.23 -13.19
C TYR A 23 1.17 5.87 -11.80
N HIS A 24 2.25 5.86 -10.97
CA HIS A 24 2.29 6.59 -9.71
C HIS A 24 2.40 8.11 -9.88
N GLN A 25 3.22 8.54 -10.84
CA GLN A 25 3.32 9.97 -11.17
C GLN A 25 1.99 10.46 -11.74
N ILE A 26 1.39 9.70 -12.65
CA ILE A 26 0.07 9.99 -13.23
C ILE A 26 -1.00 10.03 -12.12
N ALA A 27 -0.98 9.08 -11.19
CA ALA A 27 -1.90 9.04 -10.06
C ALA A 27 -1.78 10.28 -9.18
N GLY A 28 -0.55 10.73 -8.89
CA GLY A 28 -0.27 11.95 -8.14
C GLY A 28 -0.75 13.21 -8.87
N LEU A 29 -0.48 13.32 -10.17
CA LEU A 29 -0.92 14.45 -10.99
C LEU A 29 -2.44 14.56 -11.10
N LEU A 30 -3.11 13.42 -11.15
CA LEU A 30 -4.55 13.35 -11.42
C LEU A 30 -5.40 13.13 -10.16
N PHE A 31 -4.78 13.05 -8.98
CA PHE A 31 -5.42 12.83 -7.68
C PHE A 31 -6.30 11.56 -7.65
N ILE A 32 -5.79 10.45 -8.22
CA ILE A 32 -6.45 9.15 -8.25
C ILE A 32 -5.49 8.05 -7.77
N ALA A 33 -6.02 6.86 -7.45
CA ALA A 33 -5.20 5.73 -7.04
C ALA A 33 -4.37 5.17 -8.22
N PRO A 34 -3.14 4.69 -8.01
CA PRO A 34 -2.34 4.02 -9.04
C PRO A 34 -3.04 2.81 -9.67
N SER A 35 -3.84 2.06 -8.89
CA SER A 35 -4.70 0.99 -9.39
C SER A 35 -5.76 1.48 -10.38
N THR A 36 -6.31 2.67 -10.15
CA THR A 36 -7.27 3.31 -11.06
C THR A 36 -6.60 3.71 -12.38
N VAL A 37 -5.38 4.26 -12.34
CA VAL A 37 -4.60 4.56 -13.55
C VAL A 37 -4.39 3.29 -14.38
N ARG A 38 -4.02 2.18 -13.73
CA ARG A 38 -3.84 0.88 -14.38
C ARG A 38 -5.12 0.39 -15.05
N THR A 39 -6.26 0.49 -14.38
CA THR A 39 -7.56 0.11 -14.94
C THR A 39 -7.90 0.95 -16.17
N HIS A 40 -7.64 2.26 -16.13
CA HIS A 40 -7.80 3.13 -17.29
C HIS A 40 -6.86 2.75 -18.43
N LEU A 41 -5.58 2.48 -18.14
CA LEU A 41 -4.61 2.06 -19.17
C LEU A 41 -5.05 0.77 -19.85
N ALA A 42 -5.50 -0.24 -19.11
CA ALA A 42 -6.02 -1.47 -19.70
C ALA A 42 -7.23 -1.21 -20.63
N ALA A 43 -8.14 -0.31 -20.24
CA ALA A 43 -9.26 0.10 -21.07
C ALA A 43 -8.80 0.89 -22.31
N ILE A 44 -7.81 1.79 -22.16
CA ILE A 44 -7.21 2.57 -23.26
C ILE A 44 -6.55 1.64 -24.28
N TYR A 45 -5.72 0.70 -23.84
CA TYR A 45 -5.07 -0.28 -24.71
C TYR A 45 -6.10 -1.07 -25.53
N ARG A 46 -7.17 -1.53 -24.88
CA ARG A 46 -8.28 -2.24 -25.56
C ARG A 46 -9.01 -1.34 -26.56
N LYS A 47 -9.32 -0.08 -26.20
CA LYS A 47 -10.03 0.87 -27.07
C LYS A 47 -9.21 1.26 -28.30
N LEU A 48 -7.91 1.43 -28.14
CA LEU A 48 -7.00 1.83 -29.20
C LEU A 48 -6.40 0.65 -29.98
N GLY A 49 -6.62 -0.60 -29.53
CA GLY A 49 -6.07 -1.80 -30.17
C GLY A 49 -4.55 -1.85 -30.14
N VAL A 50 -3.91 -1.30 -29.07
CA VAL A 50 -2.45 -1.26 -28.92
C VAL A 50 -2.00 -2.29 -27.88
N SER A 51 -0.80 -2.85 -28.09
CA SER A 51 -0.21 -3.89 -27.24
C SER A 51 1.05 -3.44 -26.50
N SER A 52 1.53 -2.24 -26.76
CA SER A 52 2.73 -1.71 -26.13
C SER A 52 2.66 -0.20 -25.92
N LYS A 53 3.51 0.31 -25.01
CA LYS A 53 3.67 1.75 -24.76
C LYS A 53 4.14 2.49 -26.00
N ILE A 54 4.97 1.84 -26.82
CA ILE A 54 5.49 2.41 -28.07
C ILE A 54 4.35 2.56 -29.08
N GLU A 55 3.51 1.54 -29.22
CA GLU A 55 2.33 1.59 -30.09
C GLU A 55 1.32 2.66 -29.62
N LEU A 56 1.09 2.75 -28.30
CA LEU A 56 0.27 3.80 -27.74
C LEU A 56 0.78 5.20 -28.12
N HIS A 57 2.10 5.42 -28.02
CA HIS A 57 2.74 6.67 -28.41
C HIS A 57 2.55 6.96 -29.91
N SER A 58 2.77 5.96 -30.77
CA SER A 58 2.61 6.09 -32.22
C SER A 58 1.16 6.40 -32.62
N VAL A 59 0.18 5.74 -32.00
CA VAL A 59 -1.25 5.98 -32.23
C VAL A 59 -1.66 7.38 -31.80
N LEU A 60 -1.21 7.85 -30.64
CA LEU A 60 -1.52 9.18 -30.13
C LEU A 60 -0.91 10.29 -31.00
N ASN A 61 0.23 10.02 -31.63
CA ASN A 61 0.91 10.95 -32.54
C ASN A 61 0.42 10.87 -34.01
N GLY A 62 -0.54 10.02 -34.30
CA GLY A 62 -1.10 9.86 -35.66
C GLY A 62 -0.20 9.06 -36.62
N GLU A 63 0.77 8.31 -36.10
CA GLU A 63 1.79 7.63 -36.93
C GLU A 63 1.44 6.18 -37.33
N ALA A 64 0.38 5.58 -36.75
CA ALA A 64 0.00 4.20 -37.10
C ALA A 64 -1.50 3.93 -37.08
N GLN A 65 -1.98 3.31 -38.14
CA GLN A 65 -3.23 2.56 -38.17
C GLN A 65 -2.89 1.07 -38.31
N ILE A 66 -3.16 0.27 -37.27
CA ILE A 66 -3.10 -1.19 -37.37
C ILE A 66 -4.46 -1.73 -36.97
N GLN A 67 -5.22 -2.20 -37.95
CA GLN A 67 -6.46 -2.95 -37.76
C GLN A 67 -6.25 -4.41 -38.10
N ARG A 68 -6.49 -5.31 -37.13
CA ARG A 68 -6.85 -6.72 -37.39
C ARG A 68 -7.86 -7.16 -36.32
N PRO A 69 -9.06 -7.63 -36.70
CA PRO A 69 -10.15 -7.96 -35.76
C PRO A 69 -9.89 -9.20 -34.87
N ASP A 70 -8.99 -10.09 -35.24
CA ASP A 70 -8.64 -11.31 -34.50
C ASP A 70 -7.55 -11.09 -33.41
N ASP A 71 -6.97 -9.91 -33.33
CA ASP A 71 -5.85 -9.60 -32.43
C ASP A 71 -6.30 -8.85 -31.15
N ASP A 72 -7.53 -8.39 -31.05
CA ASP A 72 -8.01 -7.52 -29.95
C ASP A 72 -7.94 -8.24 -28.58
N GLU A 73 -8.33 -9.50 -28.52
CA GLU A 73 -8.30 -10.27 -27.27
C GLU A 73 -6.87 -10.61 -26.85
N LYS A 74 -6.00 -10.93 -27.81
CA LYS A 74 -4.56 -11.16 -27.58
C LYS A 74 -3.86 -9.87 -27.19
N ALA A 75 -4.16 -8.75 -27.84
CA ALA A 75 -3.61 -7.44 -27.52
C ALA A 75 -3.98 -7.00 -26.10
N ALA A 76 -5.24 -7.20 -25.70
CA ALA A 76 -5.71 -6.93 -24.34
C ALA A 76 -4.97 -7.79 -23.29
N LEU A 77 -4.82 -9.08 -23.57
CA LEU A 77 -4.11 -10.02 -22.69
C LEU A 77 -2.61 -9.68 -22.56
N ILE A 78 -1.96 -9.36 -23.68
CA ILE A 78 -0.55 -8.94 -23.69
C ILE A 78 -0.36 -7.64 -22.89
N SER A 79 -1.30 -6.70 -23.01
CA SER A 79 -1.26 -5.43 -22.26
C SER A 79 -1.44 -5.65 -20.77
N GLU A 80 -2.37 -6.51 -20.38
CA GLU A 80 -2.59 -6.88 -18.99
C GLU A 80 -1.36 -7.60 -18.39
N LEU A 81 -0.76 -8.51 -19.15
CA LEU A 81 0.48 -9.20 -18.78
C LEU A 81 1.66 -8.22 -18.67
N ALA A 82 1.79 -7.27 -19.58
CA ALA A 82 2.86 -6.26 -19.53
C ALA A 82 2.73 -5.37 -18.29
N LEU A 83 1.53 -4.89 -17.99
CA LEU A 83 1.26 -4.10 -16.78
C LEU A 83 1.50 -4.90 -15.50
N SER A 84 1.11 -6.17 -15.50
CA SER A 84 1.36 -7.08 -14.37
C SER A 84 2.85 -7.38 -14.18
N LEU A 85 3.59 -7.53 -15.27
CA LEU A 85 5.04 -7.74 -15.23
C LEU A 85 5.78 -6.50 -14.72
N GLU A 86 5.44 -5.30 -15.22
CA GLU A 86 6.04 -4.04 -14.72
C GLU A 86 5.83 -3.89 -13.21
N GLU A 87 4.66 -4.24 -12.72
CA GLU A 87 4.35 -4.20 -11.28
C GLU A 87 5.14 -5.25 -10.49
N ALA A 88 5.28 -6.46 -11.02
CA ALA A 88 6.06 -7.53 -10.40
C ALA A 88 7.57 -7.16 -10.32
N VAL A 89 8.14 -6.65 -11.41
CA VAL A 89 9.53 -6.19 -11.46
C VAL A 89 9.76 -5.03 -10.50
N ARG A 90 8.83 -4.09 -10.42
CA ARG A 90 8.92 -2.98 -9.46
C ARG A 90 8.90 -3.48 -8.02
N ARG A 91 8.01 -4.44 -7.70
CA ARG A 91 7.93 -5.04 -6.37
C ARG A 91 9.23 -5.74 -6.00
N GLU A 92 9.78 -6.54 -6.91
CA GLU A 92 11.04 -7.24 -6.70
C GLU A 92 12.21 -6.26 -6.49
N ARG A 93 12.25 -5.17 -7.25
CA ARG A 93 13.27 -4.11 -7.10
C ARG A 93 13.19 -3.45 -5.73
N VAL A 94 12.00 -3.08 -5.29
CA VAL A 94 11.77 -2.45 -3.97
C VAL A 94 12.17 -3.42 -2.86
N LEU A 95 11.80 -4.69 -2.96
CA LEU A 95 12.20 -5.72 -2.01
C LEU A 95 13.71 -5.89 -1.93
N GLY A 96 14.39 -5.95 -3.08
CA GLY A 96 15.84 -6.02 -3.14
C GLY A 96 16.51 -4.80 -2.50
N GLU A 97 15.91 -3.62 -2.62
CA GLU A 97 16.41 -2.39 -2.00
C GLU A 97 16.22 -2.40 -0.48
N VAL A 98 15.05 -2.82 -0.01
CA VAL A 98 14.76 -3.00 1.43
C VAL A 98 15.72 -4.01 2.06
N LEU A 99 15.90 -5.19 1.44
CA LEU A 99 16.85 -6.19 1.91
C LEU A 99 18.28 -5.65 1.96
N ARG A 100 18.68 -4.84 1.00
CA ARG A 100 20.00 -4.20 0.96
C ARG A 100 20.15 -3.16 2.08
N ILE A 101 19.11 -2.38 2.39
CA ILE A 101 19.11 -1.44 3.51
C ILE A 101 19.24 -2.21 4.83
N ILE A 102 18.43 -3.25 5.03
CA ILE A 102 18.49 -4.11 6.22
C ILE A 102 19.90 -4.70 6.40
N SER A 103 20.50 -5.20 5.31
CA SER A 103 21.84 -5.83 5.36
C SER A 103 22.98 -4.83 5.61
N ARG A 104 22.80 -3.56 5.27
CA ARG A 104 23.83 -2.50 5.44
C ARG A 104 23.66 -1.69 6.72
N ALA A 105 22.51 -1.72 7.33
CA ALA A 105 22.21 -0.98 8.54
C ALA A 105 22.91 -1.63 9.76
N ASN A 106 24.20 -1.34 9.93
CA ASN A 106 25.00 -1.72 11.11
C ASN A 106 24.40 -1.11 12.40
N GLY A 107 23.26 -1.60 12.87
CA GLY A 107 22.62 -1.17 14.12
C GLY A 107 21.71 0.07 14.02
N GLN A 108 21.43 0.60 12.84
CA GLN A 108 20.47 1.73 12.66
C GLN A 108 19.06 1.19 12.35
N LEU A 109 18.43 0.54 13.34
CA LEU A 109 17.09 -0.02 13.24
C LEU A 109 16.06 0.99 12.75
N ASP A 110 16.15 2.24 13.25
CA ASP A 110 15.19 3.31 12.92
C ASP A 110 15.15 3.63 11.43
N GLU A 111 16.32 3.71 10.77
CA GLU A 111 16.42 3.97 9.33
C GLU A 111 15.82 2.83 8.50
N VAL A 112 16.08 1.59 8.93
CA VAL A 112 15.52 0.40 8.27
C VAL A 112 14.01 0.39 8.35
N ILE A 113 13.46 0.55 9.55
CA ILE A 113 12.01 0.53 9.76
C ILE A 113 11.32 1.70 9.06
N ALA A 114 11.93 2.89 9.07
CA ALA A 114 11.40 4.04 8.34
C ALA A 114 11.34 3.79 6.82
N ALA A 115 12.36 3.14 6.26
CA ALA A 115 12.38 2.76 4.84
C ALA A 115 11.32 1.67 4.53
N VAL A 116 11.24 0.63 5.36
CA VAL A 116 10.24 -0.45 5.23
C VAL A 116 8.83 0.11 5.26
N LEU A 117 8.51 0.98 6.23
CA LEU A 117 7.23 1.68 6.31
C LEU A 117 6.96 2.50 5.03
N GLY A 118 7.95 3.27 4.56
CA GLY A 118 7.78 4.09 3.36
C GLY A 118 7.40 3.26 2.13
N TYR A 119 8.13 2.18 1.87
CA TYR A 119 7.86 1.29 0.74
C TYR A 119 6.54 0.52 0.89
N ALA A 120 6.21 0.09 2.10
CA ALA A 120 4.94 -0.57 2.36
C ALA A 120 3.75 0.34 2.05
N LEU A 121 3.80 1.61 2.46
CA LEU A 121 2.74 2.58 2.15
C LEU A 121 2.59 2.78 0.65
N GLU A 122 3.71 2.93 -0.06
CA GLU A 122 3.70 3.11 -1.51
C GLU A 122 3.10 1.89 -2.24
N LEU A 123 3.51 0.68 -1.88
CA LEU A 123 3.07 -0.54 -2.56
C LEU A 123 1.66 -0.98 -2.17
N CYS A 124 1.23 -0.70 -0.93
CA CYS A 124 -0.14 -0.96 -0.48
C CYS A 124 -1.10 0.16 -0.84
N ASP A 125 -0.62 1.25 -1.47
CA ASP A 125 -1.41 2.44 -1.79
C ASP A 125 -2.17 2.93 -0.55
N ALA A 126 -1.41 3.14 0.53
CA ALA A 126 -1.88 3.61 1.83
C ALA A 126 -1.33 5.01 2.13
N GLU A 127 -2.11 5.84 2.80
CA GLU A 127 -1.72 7.22 3.11
C GLU A 127 -0.81 7.30 4.33
N PHE A 128 -1.00 6.45 5.32
CA PHE A 128 -0.12 6.39 6.48
C PHE A 128 -0.04 5.00 7.10
N GLY A 129 0.99 4.78 7.91
CA GLY A 129 1.21 3.52 8.62
C GLY A 129 1.89 3.72 9.96
N ILE A 130 1.69 2.74 10.84
CA ILE A 130 2.27 2.69 12.18
C ILE A 130 2.79 1.29 12.43
N LEU A 131 4.00 1.17 12.92
CA LEU A 131 4.52 -0.05 13.50
C LEU A 131 4.38 0.05 15.01
N PHE A 132 3.57 -0.81 15.56
CA PHE A 132 3.41 -0.98 17.00
C PHE A 132 4.27 -2.15 17.47
N GLU A 133 5.10 -1.94 18.49
CA GLU A 133 5.65 -3.03 19.27
C GLU A 133 4.64 -3.49 20.32
N TYR A 134 4.66 -4.77 20.63
CA TYR A 134 3.77 -5.38 21.62
C TYR A 134 4.57 -6.15 22.67
N ASP A 135 4.18 -5.93 23.89
CA ASP A 135 4.59 -6.70 25.05
C ASP A 135 3.37 -7.08 25.88
N ALA A 136 3.31 -8.32 26.33
CA ALA A 136 2.11 -8.83 27.02
C ALA A 136 1.82 -8.12 28.35
N ALA A 137 2.83 -7.56 29.03
CA ALA A 137 2.67 -6.86 30.29
C ALA A 137 2.31 -5.37 30.10
N SER A 138 2.91 -4.69 29.10
CA SER A 138 2.74 -3.24 28.89
C SER A 138 1.79 -2.87 27.74
N GLY A 139 1.43 -3.83 26.89
CA GLY A 139 0.55 -3.59 25.73
C GLY A 139 1.28 -3.12 24.48
N PHE A 140 0.61 -2.32 23.66
CA PHE A 140 1.16 -1.75 22.43
C PHE A 140 1.85 -0.41 22.67
N ARG A 141 2.93 -0.17 21.93
CA ARG A 141 3.63 1.11 21.83
C ARG A 141 3.82 1.46 20.36
N ALA A 142 3.44 2.68 19.95
CA ALA A 142 3.69 3.18 18.61
C ALA A 142 5.14 3.68 18.50
N ASN A 143 6.04 2.86 17.98
CA ASN A 143 7.46 3.21 17.92
C ASN A 143 7.83 3.90 16.60
N TYR A 144 7.21 3.49 15.50
CA TYR A 144 7.52 4.04 14.19
C TYR A 144 6.24 4.45 13.48
N THR A 145 6.25 5.64 12.90
CA THR A 145 5.11 6.18 12.16
C THR A 145 5.56 6.80 10.84
N ARG A 146 4.72 6.71 9.83
CA ARG A 146 4.96 7.34 8.53
C ARG A 146 3.67 7.88 7.95
N GLY A 147 3.70 9.13 7.44
CA GLY A 147 2.57 9.75 6.77
C GLY A 147 1.41 10.18 7.69
N ILE A 148 1.55 10.03 9.02
CA ILE A 148 0.47 10.41 9.95
C ILE A 148 0.32 11.93 10.04
N PRO A 149 -0.93 12.46 10.16
CA PRO A 149 -1.17 13.87 10.43
C PRO A 149 -0.54 14.32 11.76
N GLY A 150 -0.03 15.56 11.81
CA GLY A 150 0.66 16.10 12.99
C GLY A 150 -0.16 15.99 14.27
N VAL A 151 -1.45 16.35 14.23
CA VAL A 151 -2.35 16.21 15.39
C VAL A 151 -2.51 14.77 15.89
N PHE A 152 -2.44 13.78 15.00
CA PHE A 152 -2.48 12.39 15.39
C PHE A 152 -1.11 11.92 15.94
N SER A 153 -0.01 12.43 15.37
CA SER A 153 1.33 12.21 15.89
C SER A 153 1.46 12.74 17.32
N ASP A 154 0.98 13.95 17.58
CA ASP A 154 1.01 14.58 18.92
C ASP A 154 0.19 13.76 19.93
N TRP A 155 -0.99 13.27 19.52
CA TRP A 155 -1.80 12.42 20.36
C TRP A 155 -1.08 11.09 20.67
N LEU A 156 -0.51 10.41 19.67
CA LEU A 156 0.21 9.15 19.85
C LEU A 156 1.44 9.31 20.75
N SER A 157 2.18 10.43 20.64
CA SER A 157 3.38 10.68 21.45
C SER A 157 3.06 10.84 22.93
N GLN A 158 1.83 11.19 23.28
CA GLN A 158 1.35 11.27 24.67
C GLN A 158 0.96 9.90 25.24
N GLN A 159 0.86 8.88 24.38
CA GLN A 159 0.59 7.50 24.80
C GLN A 159 1.92 6.78 24.98
N GLU A 160 2.30 6.40 26.21
CA GLU A 160 3.53 5.61 26.42
C GLU A 160 3.35 4.21 25.84
N ALA A 161 2.67 3.35 26.58
CA ALA A 161 2.20 2.05 26.12
C ALA A 161 0.75 1.89 26.56
N PHE A 162 -0.05 1.17 25.79
CA PHE A 162 -1.48 1.08 26.05
C PHE A 162 -2.03 -0.31 25.78
N HIS A 163 -2.98 -0.70 26.61
CA HIS A 163 -3.78 -1.91 26.37
C HIS A 163 -4.98 -1.56 25.50
N VAL A 164 -5.36 -2.51 24.66
CA VAL A 164 -6.49 -2.36 23.73
C VAL A 164 -7.60 -3.35 24.09
N GLY A 165 -8.84 -2.94 23.87
CA GLY A 165 -9.97 -3.85 24.00
C GLY A 165 -9.94 -4.96 22.93
N PRO A 166 -10.50 -6.17 23.26
CA PRO A 166 -10.44 -7.34 22.37
C PRO A 166 -11.14 -7.15 21.03
N GLN A 167 -12.07 -6.18 20.94
CA GLN A 167 -12.83 -5.87 19.72
C GLN A 167 -12.09 -4.89 18.79
N THR A 168 -11.02 -4.25 19.25
CA THR A 168 -10.21 -3.36 18.40
C THR A 168 -9.43 -4.16 17.34
N GLY A 169 -9.00 -3.50 16.26
CA GLY A 169 -8.16 -4.17 15.25
C GLY A 169 -6.91 -4.81 15.87
N LEU A 170 -6.19 -4.08 16.73
CA LEU A 170 -5.01 -4.60 17.45
C LEU A 170 -5.38 -5.70 18.46
N GLY A 171 -6.50 -5.59 19.17
CA GLY A 171 -6.96 -6.62 20.09
C GLY A 171 -7.33 -7.93 19.38
N ARG A 172 -7.90 -7.83 18.18
CA ARG A 172 -8.18 -8.98 17.32
C ARG A 172 -6.90 -9.62 16.80
N VAL A 173 -5.85 -8.84 16.50
CA VAL A 173 -4.52 -9.35 16.16
C VAL A 173 -3.92 -10.16 17.32
N ILE A 174 -4.05 -9.68 18.57
CA ILE A 174 -3.58 -10.45 19.75
C ILE A 174 -4.29 -11.80 19.84
N SER A 175 -5.60 -11.82 19.60
CA SER A 175 -6.42 -13.02 19.81
C SER A 175 -6.27 -14.06 18.73
N ALA A 176 -6.19 -13.61 17.46
CA ALA A 176 -6.22 -14.49 16.30
C ALA A 176 -4.84 -14.74 15.67
N HIS A 177 -3.87 -13.84 15.87
CA HIS A 177 -2.60 -13.84 15.14
C HIS A 177 -2.79 -13.81 13.60
N GLU A 178 -3.88 -13.21 13.16
CA GLU A 178 -4.27 -13.13 11.74
C GLU A 178 -4.37 -11.68 11.29
N VAL A 179 -4.32 -11.46 9.98
CA VAL A 179 -4.52 -10.16 9.38
C VAL A 179 -5.96 -9.68 9.60
N ILE A 180 -6.09 -8.47 10.10
CA ILE A 180 -7.37 -7.80 10.31
C ILE A 180 -7.53 -6.70 9.25
N ASN A 181 -8.57 -6.80 8.43
CA ASN A 181 -8.89 -5.84 7.39
C ASN A 181 -10.27 -5.23 7.65
N ILE A 182 -10.33 -3.92 7.87
CA ILE A 182 -11.53 -3.18 8.21
C ILE A 182 -11.86 -2.19 7.09
N SER A 183 -12.99 -2.40 6.45
CA SER A 183 -13.41 -1.63 5.28
C SER A 183 -13.69 -0.15 5.59
N ASP A 184 -14.35 0.13 6.72
CA ASP A 184 -14.61 1.49 7.19
C ASP A 184 -14.61 1.53 8.72
N VAL A 185 -13.60 2.16 9.30
CA VAL A 185 -13.42 2.27 10.75
C VAL A 185 -14.57 3.03 11.44
N ARG A 186 -15.23 3.95 10.73
CA ARG A 186 -16.36 4.71 11.27
C ARG A 186 -17.67 3.92 11.28
N SER A 187 -17.76 2.84 10.52
CA SER A 187 -18.92 1.94 10.54
C SER A 187 -18.92 0.98 11.72
N GLU A 188 -17.78 0.79 12.36
CA GLU A 188 -17.64 -0.16 13.48
C GLU A 188 -18.34 0.36 14.76
N THR A 189 -18.78 -0.59 15.57
CA THR A 189 -19.39 -0.32 16.88
C THR A 189 -18.45 0.47 17.78
N LEU A 190 -17.15 0.14 17.77
CA LEU A 190 -16.14 0.82 18.57
C LEU A 190 -16.03 2.32 18.32
N TYR A 191 -16.21 2.76 17.08
CA TYR A 191 -16.27 4.18 16.76
C TYR A 191 -17.48 4.84 17.44
N ARG A 192 -18.65 4.18 17.40
CA ARG A 192 -19.89 4.69 18.01
C ARG A 192 -19.89 4.64 19.53
N THR A 193 -19.17 3.72 20.15
CA THR A 193 -19.07 3.57 21.61
C THR A 193 -17.95 4.38 22.25
N GLY A 194 -17.18 5.11 21.47
CA GLY A 194 -16.20 6.06 21.97
C GLY A 194 -14.85 5.46 22.35
N ASP A 195 -14.40 4.39 21.68
CA ASP A 195 -13.04 3.87 21.89
C ASP A 195 -12.00 4.95 21.55
N PRO A 196 -11.09 5.34 22.49
CA PRO A 196 -10.19 6.48 22.31
C PRO A 196 -9.24 6.30 21.13
N LEU A 197 -8.67 5.10 20.96
CA LEU A 197 -7.74 4.82 19.86
C LEU A 197 -8.48 4.86 18.52
N ARG A 198 -9.69 4.30 18.46
CA ARG A 198 -10.52 4.34 17.26
C ARG A 198 -10.90 5.76 16.86
N HIS A 199 -11.28 6.59 17.83
CA HIS A 199 -11.58 8.00 17.59
C HIS A 199 -10.33 8.76 17.13
N ALA A 200 -9.19 8.61 17.81
CA ALA A 200 -7.96 9.27 17.41
C ALA A 200 -7.54 8.86 15.99
N THR A 201 -7.61 7.57 15.67
CA THR A 201 -7.29 7.06 14.33
C THR A 201 -8.22 7.61 13.26
N ALA A 202 -9.54 7.63 13.52
CA ALA A 202 -10.55 8.07 12.55
C ALA A 202 -10.65 9.60 12.42
N ASP A 203 -10.54 10.33 13.52
CA ASP A 203 -10.84 11.77 13.55
C ASP A 203 -9.57 12.64 13.47
N LEU A 204 -8.47 12.24 14.13
CA LEU A 204 -7.19 12.92 14.05
C LEU A 204 -6.33 12.41 12.90
N GLY A 205 -6.35 11.09 12.65
CA GLY A 205 -5.66 10.44 11.54
C GLY A 205 -6.41 10.52 10.21
N GLY A 206 -7.72 10.75 10.25
CA GLY A 206 -8.57 10.73 9.06
C GLY A 206 -8.78 9.34 8.45
N ALA A 207 -8.47 8.27 9.18
CA ALA A 207 -8.58 6.92 8.68
C ALA A 207 -10.02 6.54 8.34
N ARG A 208 -10.18 5.83 7.21
CA ARG A 208 -11.44 5.22 6.80
C ARG A 208 -11.27 3.70 6.64
N SER A 209 -10.33 3.23 5.86
CA SER A 209 -9.98 1.81 5.78
C SER A 209 -8.69 1.53 6.55
N PHE A 210 -8.61 0.35 7.13
CA PHE A 210 -7.53 -0.03 8.04
C PHE A 210 -7.19 -1.50 7.88
N ALA A 211 -5.90 -1.83 7.83
CA ALA A 211 -5.43 -3.19 8.00
C ALA A 211 -4.36 -3.27 9.09
N ALA A 212 -4.45 -4.32 9.91
CA ALA A 212 -3.45 -4.65 10.91
C ALA A 212 -2.89 -6.05 10.62
N ILE A 213 -1.59 -6.12 10.51
CA ILE A 213 -0.82 -7.29 10.15
C ILE A 213 -0.02 -7.72 11.38
N PRO A 214 -0.16 -8.97 11.88
CA PRO A 214 0.62 -9.44 13.01
C PRO A 214 2.11 -9.52 12.67
N MET A 215 2.94 -9.13 13.62
CA MET A 215 4.39 -9.31 13.57
C MET A 215 4.76 -10.42 14.53
N LEU A 216 5.10 -11.58 13.99
CA LEU A 216 5.33 -12.81 14.76
C LEU A 216 6.80 -13.20 14.74
N ALA A 217 7.40 -13.37 15.92
CA ALA A 217 8.69 -14.02 16.10
C ALA A 217 8.43 -15.48 16.54
N GLY A 218 8.50 -16.40 15.59
CA GLY A 218 8.01 -17.77 15.78
C GLY A 218 6.49 -17.78 16.01
N GLN A 219 6.05 -18.16 17.20
CA GLN A 219 4.63 -18.14 17.60
C GLN A 219 4.27 -16.95 18.51
N SER A 220 5.24 -16.12 18.85
CA SER A 220 5.03 -15.00 19.76
C SER A 220 4.73 -13.71 19.00
N LEU A 221 3.65 -13.05 19.36
CA LEU A 221 3.35 -11.71 18.84
C LEU A 221 4.33 -10.71 19.45
N ILE A 222 5.09 -10.02 18.62
CA ILE A 222 6.03 -8.96 19.02
C ILE A 222 5.57 -7.57 18.63
N GLY A 223 4.52 -7.47 17.80
CA GLY A 223 3.98 -6.21 17.35
C GLY A 223 2.89 -6.35 16.30
N ALA A 224 2.49 -5.22 15.75
CA ALA A 224 1.58 -5.14 14.62
C ALA A 224 2.04 -4.06 13.65
N PHE A 225 2.07 -4.41 12.39
CA PHE A 225 2.26 -3.48 11.29
C PHE A 225 0.90 -3.03 10.79
N THR A 226 0.63 -1.72 10.80
CA THR A 226 -0.69 -1.20 10.45
C THR A 226 -0.61 -0.21 9.30
N VAL A 227 -1.56 -0.30 8.37
CA VAL A 227 -1.69 0.60 7.24
C VAL A 227 -3.10 1.14 7.14
N TYR A 228 -3.21 2.39 6.69
CA TYR A 228 -4.46 3.13 6.72
C TYR A 228 -4.70 3.87 5.41
N ARG A 229 -5.99 3.93 5.04
CA ARG A 229 -6.48 4.77 3.95
C ARG A 229 -7.45 5.81 4.49
N GLN A 230 -7.36 7.03 3.98
CA GLN A 230 -8.26 8.14 4.35
C GLN A 230 -9.56 8.13 3.54
N THR A 231 -9.71 7.16 2.64
CA THR A 231 -10.93 6.88 1.88
C THR A 231 -11.48 5.50 2.20
N VAL A 232 -12.78 5.28 2.00
CA VAL A 232 -13.39 3.94 2.14
C VAL A 232 -13.00 3.10 0.94
N ARG A 233 -11.87 2.43 1.07
CA ARG A 233 -11.29 1.55 0.05
C ARG A 233 -10.54 0.41 0.75
N PRO A 234 -11.19 -0.72 1.01
CA PRO A 234 -10.58 -1.87 1.67
C PRO A 234 -9.28 -2.29 0.97
N PHE A 235 -8.37 -2.88 1.74
CA PHE A 235 -7.17 -3.50 1.18
C PHE A 235 -7.56 -4.81 0.49
N ASP A 236 -7.12 -5.00 -0.74
CA ASP A 236 -7.25 -6.27 -1.45
C ASP A 236 -6.21 -7.29 -0.98
N ASP A 237 -6.39 -8.55 -1.33
CA ASP A 237 -5.51 -9.63 -0.90
C ASP A 237 -4.05 -9.37 -1.28
N LYS A 238 -3.80 -8.78 -2.44
CA LYS A 238 -2.46 -8.44 -2.91
C LYS A 238 -1.78 -7.35 -2.07
N ALA A 239 -2.54 -6.34 -1.64
CA ALA A 239 -2.04 -5.33 -0.71
C ALA A 239 -1.76 -5.93 0.68
N LEU A 240 -2.63 -6.85 1.15
CA LEU A 240 -2.43 -7.53 2.42
C LEU A 240 -1.21 -8.47 2.40
N GLU A 241 -1.01 -9.24 1.33
CA GLU A 241 0.19 -10.06 1.12
C GLU A 241 1.46 -9.21 1.11
N THR A 242 1.41 -8.05 0.44
CA THR A 242 2.51 -7.09 0.42
C THR A 242 2.80 -6.54 1.81
N ALA A 243 1.78 -6.14 2.56
CA ALA A 243 1.91 -5.65 3.92
C ALA A 243 2.46 -6.73 4.88
N GLN A 244 2.02 -7.99 4.72
CA GLN A 244 2.55 -9.12 5.50
C GLN A 244 4.04 -9.30 5.26
N MET A 245 4.48 -9.25 4.03
CA MET A 245 5.89 -9.37 3.69
C MET A 245 6.73 -8.26 4.36
N PHE A 246 6.25 -7.01 4.41
CA PHE A 246 6.94 -5.93 5.12
C PHE A 246 6.90 -6.09 6.64
N ALA A 247 5.82 -6.63 7.19
CA ALA A 247 5.73 -6.99 8.59
C ALA A 247 6.81 -8.04 8.95
N ASP A 248 6.94 -9.09 8.15
CA ASP A 248 7.95 -10.15 8.34
C ASP A 248 9.38 -9.59 8.25
N GLN A 249 9.67 -8.69 7.31
CA GLN A 249 10.97 -8.02 7.22
C GLN A 249 11.26 -7.12 8.43
N SER A 250 10.23 -6.47 8.97
CA SER A 250 10.35 -5.67 10.19
C SER A 250 10.69 -6.53 11.41
N VAL A 251 10.08 -7.73 11.52
CA VAL A 251 10.42 -8.71 12.56
C VAL A 251 11.90 -9.07 12.50
N ILE A 252 12.40 -9.43 11.31
CA ILE A 252 13.81 -9.79 11.11
C ILE A 252 14.74 -8.63 11.52
N ALA A 253 14.42 -7.40 11.14
CA ALA A 253 15.20 -6.22 11.47
C ALA A 253 15.24 -5.98 12.99
N ILE A 254 14.10 -6.08 13.67
CA ILE A 254 13.98 -5.89 15.11
C ILE A 254 14.72 -6.99 15.87
N GLU A 255 14.58 -8.26 15.47
CA GLU A 255 15.28 -9.38 16.11
C GLU A 255 16.80 -9.28 15.94
N ASN A 256 17.27 -8.91 14.73
CA ASN A 256 18.70 -8.69 14.48
C ASN A 256 19.27 -7.56 15.36
N ALA A 257 18.56 -6.44 15.49
CA ALA A 257 18.99 -5.35 16.35
C ALA A 257 19.08 -5.78 17.81
N ARG A 258 18.09 -6.51 18.32
CA ARG A 258 18.10 -7.03 19.69
C ARG A 258 19.24 -8.02 19.97
N LEU A 259 19.77 -8.71 18.95
CA LEU A 259 20.91 -9.62 19.10
C LEU A 259 22.25 -8.86 19.15
N ILE A 260 22.35 -7.69 18.53
CA ILE A 260 23.55 -6.85 18.53
C ILE A 260 23.71 -6.10 19.87
N ASP A 261 22.59 -5.74 20.51
CA ASP A 261 22.57 -4.99 21.77
C ASP A 261 22.78 -5.89 23.03
N ARG A 262 22.95 -7.20 22.86
CA ARG A 262 23.25 -8.19 23.92
C ARG A 262 24.72 -8.52 23.98
#